data_42dce209ce3ce1a76b4cbc48599828a9
#
_entry.id   42dce209ce3ce1a76b4cbc48599828a9
#
_cell.length_a   1.000
_cell.length_b   1.000
_cell.length_c   1.000
_cell.angle_alpha   90.00
_cell.angle_beta   90.00
_cell.angle_gamma   90.00
#
_symmetry.space_group_name_H-M   'P 1'
#
loop_
_entity.id
_entity.type
_entity.pdbx_description
1 polymer ?
#
loop_
_entity_poly.entity_id
_entity_poly.type
_entity_poly.pdbx_seq_one_letter_code
_entity_poly.pdbx_strand_id
1 'polypeptide(L)'
;TVNSMTNETGTGTATAAAGHRTATVTLQAVEAPIRPGVCATEENREYPPAFVDPGFVPVRKLEMSAPYMRLTPEKPYVLLHTRIYPMEATDRKLLWSITDASGIPSPVAKLEELEDGESIRITGVSDGSFQVRCMTCNGTTNIKMISQLDFAVEGMGHPNVKGYLWYVY
;
A
#
# COMPACT_ATOMS: atom_id res chain seq x y z
N THR A 1 3.38 -23.71 2.71
CA THR A 1 3.68 -22.49 1.93
C THR A 1 5.16 -22.19 2.11
N VAL A 2 5.90 -22.10 1.02
CA VAL A 2 7.32 -21.76 1.03
C VAL A 2 7.43 -20.32 0.52
N ASN A 3 7.91 -19.41 1.37
CA ASN A 3 8.13 -18.03 1.00
C ASN A 3 9.64 -17.80 0.81
N SER A 4 10.04 -17.26 -0.33
CA SER A 4 11.39 -16.74 -0.51
C SER A 4 11.49 -15.37 0.17
N MET A 5 12.48 -15.22 1.04
CA MET A 5 12.76 -13.96 1.74
C MET A 5 13.92 -13.17 1.10
N THR A 6 14.45 -13.65 0.00
CA THR A 6 15.54 -13.00 -0.74
C THR A 6 15.11 -12.65 -2.15
N ASN A 7 15.69 -11.59 -2.71
CA ASN A 7 15.49 -11.19 -4.11
C ASN A 7 16.44 -11.95 -5.07
N GLU A 8 17.00 -13.06 -4.62
CA GLU A 8 17.93 -13.85 -5.44
C GLU A 8 17.15 -14.93 -6.18
N THR A 9 17.48 -15.12 -7.44
CA THR A 9 17.01 -16.25 -8.23
C THR A 9 17.78 -17.49 -7.83
N GLY A 10 17.13 -18.62 -7.76
CA GLY A 10 17.80 -19.84 -7.35
C GLY A 10 16.89 -21.07 -7.43
N THR A 11 17.51 -22.22 -7.29
CA THR A 11 16.80 -23.50 -7.24
C THR A 11 16.93 -24.09 -5.85
N GLY A 12 15.79 -24.39 -5.22
CA GLY A 12 15.72 -25.04 -3.94
C GLY A 12 14.95 -26.35 -4.03
N THR A 13 15.21 -27.28 -3.12
CA THR A 13 14.45 -28.51 -2.98
C THR A 13 13.72 -28.54 -1.67
N ALA A 14 12.45 -28.90 -1.68
CA ALA A 14 11.69 -29.18 -0.48
C ALA A 14 11.35 -30.69 -0.44
N THR A 15 11.68 -31.34 0.65
CA THR A 15 11.40 -32.77 0.84
C THR A 15 10.41 -32.93 1.98
N ALA A 16 9.33 -33.64 1.73
CA ALA A 16 8.36 -34.05 2.73
C ALA A 16 8.43 -35.58 2.91
N ALA A 17 8.47 -36.02 4.14
CA ALA A 17 8.45 -37.44 4.51
C ALA A 17 7.25 -37.76 5.40
N ALA A 18 6.54 -38.84 5.08
CA ALA A 18 5.45 -39.37 5.90
C ALA A 18 5.59 -40.89 5.97
N GLY A 19 6.03 -41.40 7.12
CA GLY A 19 6.37 -42.80 7.30
C GLY A 19 7.50 -43.23 6.37
N HIS A 20 7.25 -44.24 5.54
CA HIS A 20 8.22 -44.75 4.57
C HIS A 20 8.14 -44.06 3.15
N ARG A 21 7.33 -43.04 3.02
CA ARG A 21 7.17 -42.32 1.74
C ARG A 21 7.82 -40.96 1.84
N THR A 22 8.61 -40.66 0.82
CA THR A 22 9.28 -39.35 0.67
C THR A 22 8.86 -38.75 -0.66
N ALA A 23 8.49 -37.50 -0.68
CA ALA A 23 8.25 -36.71 -1.87
C ALA A 23 9.19 -35.50 -1.89
N THR A 24 9.87 -35.32 -3.01
CA THR A 24 10.77 -34.17 -3.19
C THR A 24 10.24 -33.31 -4.32
N VAL A 25 10.14 -32.00 -4.06
CA VAL A 25 9.75 -31.00 -5.06
C VAL A 25 10.91 -30.05 -5.23
N THR A 26 11.29 -29.82 -6.48
CA THR A 26 12.26 -28.78 -6.84
C THR A 26 11.50 -27.47 -7.02
N LEU A 27 11.88 -26.46 -6.28
CA LEU A 27 11.34 -25.13 -6.36
C LEU A 27 12.35 -24.25 -7.08
N GLN A 28 11.90 -23.53 -8.09
CA GLN A 28 12.71 -22.55 -8.80
C GLN A 28 12.19 -21.16 -8.47
N ALA A 29 13.02 -20.36 -7.82
CA ALA A 29 12.77 -18.93 -7.69
C ALA A 29 13.21 -18.25 -8.99
N VAL A 30 12.25 -17.73 -9.72
CA VAL A 30 12.48 -16.93 -10.92
C VAL A 30 12.16 -15.49 -10.61
N GLU A 31 12.91 -14.58 -11.22
CA GLU A 31 12.61 -13.16 -11.11
C GLU A 31 11.25 -12.87 -11.76
N ALA A 32 10.35 -12.27 -10.99
CA ALA A 32 9.04 -11.91 -11.53
C ALA A 32 9.18 -10.77 -12.55
N PRO A 33 8.53 -10.84 -13.70
CA PRO A 33 8.57 -9.75 -14.68
C PRO A 33 7.96 -8.48 -14.08
N ILE A 34 8.71 -7.40 -14.15
CA ILE A 34 8.28 -6.09 -13.68
C ILE A 34 7.80 -5.28 -14.88
N ARG A 35 6.55 -4.85 -14.86
CA ARG A 35 5.99 -3.94 -15.88
C ARG A 35 5.91 -2.53 -15.30
N PRO A 36 6.79 -1.60 -15.72
CA PRO A 36 6.75 -0.22 -15.25
C PRO A 36 5.38 0.43 -15.53
N GLY A 37 4.87 1.20 -14.57
CA GLY A 37 3.65 1.98 -14.73
C GLY A 37 2.33 1.21 -14.66
N VAL A 38 2.37 -0.10 -14.42
CA VAL A 38 1.15 -0.92 -14.29
C VAL A 38 0.96 -1.35 -12.84
N CYS A 39 -0.16 -0.96 -12.25
CA CYS A 39 -0.55 -1.49 -10.95
C CYS A 39 -0.97 -2.96 -11.12
N ALA A 40 -0.45 -3.84 -10.28
CA ALA A 40 -0.85 -5.25 -10.31
C ALA A 40 -2.30 -5.40 -9.85
N THR A 41 -3.20 -5.64 -10.79
CA THR A 41 -4.58 -6.07 -10.56
C THR A 41 -4.71 -7.55 -10.87
N GLU A 42 -5.80 -8.18 -10.45
CA GLU A 42 -6.10 -9.58 -10.81
C GLU A 42 -6.09 -9.80 -12.33
N GLU A 43 -6.56 -8.82 -13.09
CA GLU A 43 -6.65 -8.85 -14.55
C GLU A 43 -5.28 -8.73 -15.24
N ASN A 44 -4.29 -8.16 -14.54
CA ASN A 44 -2.94 -7.95 -15.06
C ASN A 44 -1.96 -9.05 -14.60
N ARG A 45 -2.44 -10.14 -14.04
CA ARG A 45 -1.62 -11.29 -13.63
C ARG A 45 -1.20 -12.20 -14.79
N GLU A 46 -0.93 -11.64 -15.93
CA GLU A 46 -0.20 -12.38 -16.93
C GLU A 46 1.25 -12.50 -16.47
N TYR A 47 1.73 -13.74 -16.38
CA TYR A 47 3.13 -14.09 -16.14
C TYR A 47 3.81 -14.38 -17.48
N PRO A 48 4.20 -13.36 -18.26
CA PRO A 48 5.04 -13.64 -19.42
C PRO A 48 6.39 -14.16 -18.94
N PRO A 49 7.09 -14.93 -19.76
CA PRO A 49 8.46 -15.31 -19.46
C PRO A 49 9.27 -14.04 -19.16
N ALA A 50 10.01 -14.11 -18.08
CA ALA A 50 10.66 -12.99 -17.44
C ALA A 50 11.60 -12.25 -18.40
N PHE A 51 11.13 -11.16 -18.97
CA PHE A 51 12.01 -10.14 -19.49
C PHE A 51 12.17 -9.07 -18.39
N VAL A 52 13.27 -9.11 -17.70
CA VAL A 52 13.67 -8.03 -16.80
C VAL A 52 14.39 -7.00 -17.66
N ASP A 53 13.82 -5.82 -17.78
CA ASP A 53 14.54 -4.69 -18.35
C ASP A 53 15.79 -4.45 -17.49
N PRO A 54 17.01 -4.61 -18.02
CA PRO A 54 18.25 -4.43 -17.23
C PRO A 54 18.42 -3.00 -16.71
N GLY A 55 17.64 -2.04 -17.25
CA GLY A 55 17.58 -0.65 -16.75
C GLY A 55 16.55 -0.43 -15.64
N PHE A 56 15.74 -1.43 -15.30
CA PHE A 56 14.69 -1.25 -14.30
C PHE A 56 15.24 -1.28 -12.86
N VAL A 57 15.04 -0.18 -12.14
CA VAL A 57 15.39 -0.04 -10.72
C VAL A 57 14.12 -0.06 -9.89
N PRO A 58 13.83 -1.14 -9.15
CA PRO A 58 12.61 -1.22 -8.34
C PRO A 58 12.66 -0.34 -7.11
N VAL A 59 11.49 0.10 -6.66
CA VAL A 59 11.34 0.75 -5.35
C VAL A 59 11.63 -0.27 -4.25
N ARG A 60 12.46 0.11 -3.30
CA ARG A 60 12.88 -0.74 -2.16
C ARG A 60 12.31 -0.28 -0.82
N LYS A 61 11.94 1.00 -0.71
CA LYS A 61 11.43 1.58 0.52
C LYS A 61 10.55 2.79 0.22
N LEU A 62 9.49 2.95 1.01
CA LEU A 62 8.66 4.15 1.08
C LEU A 62 8.74 4.73 2.48
N GLU A 63 8.96 6.04 2.58
CA GLU A 63 8.91 6.79 3.84
C GLU A 63 7.88 7.89 3.72
N MET A 64 6.78 7.76 4.45
CA MET A 64 5.78 8.81 4.57
C MET A 64 6.09 9.74 5.74
N SER A 65 5.87 11.02 5.56
CA SER A 65 6.01 12.02 6.59
C SER A 65 4.91 13.07 6.52
N ALA A 66 4.43 13.49 7.67
CA ALA A 66 3.48 14.60 7.81
C ALA A 66 3.89 15.44 9.02
N PRO A 67 3.66 16.76 9.00
CA PRO A 67 4.04 17.64 10.10
C PRO A 67 3.21 17.42 11.37
N TYR A 68 2.01 16.85 11.25
CA TYR A 68 1.13 16.45 12.34
C TYR A 68 0.17 15.36 11.88
N MET A 69 -0.33 14.56 12.82
CA MET A 69 -1.22 13.42 12.59
C MET A 69 -2.64 13.65 13.09
N ARG A 70 -2.92 14.85 13.63
CA ARG A 70 -4.22 15.23 14.16
C ARG A 70 -4.76 16.41 13.39
N LEU A 71 -5.97 16.26 12.85
CA LEU A 71 -6.70 17.30 12.14
C LEU A 71 -7.78 17.89 13.06
N THR A 72 -7.89 19.21 13.07
CA THR A 72 -8.86 19.97 13.86
C THR A 72 -9.47 21.07 13.01
N PRO A 73 -10.54 21.76 13.46
CA PRO A 73 -11.09 22.90 12.73
C PRO A 73 -10.06 24.00 12.41
N GLU A 74 -9.06 24.19 13.28
CA GLU A 74 -7.98 25.17 13.07
C GLU A 74 -6.92 24.67 12.09
N LYS A 75 -6.79 23.35 11.97
CA LYS A 75 -5.86 22.67 11.06
C LYS A 75 -6.61 21.57 10.29
N PRO A 76 -7.52 21.96 9.36
CA PRO A 76 -8.45 21.01 8.74
C PRO A 76 -7.82 20.10 7.71
N TYR A 77 -6.61 20.39 7.26
CA TYR A 77 -5.89 19.58 6.28
C TYR A 77 -4.41 19.45 6.62
N VAL A 78 -3.78 18.42 6.13
CA VAL A 78 -2.33 18.21 6.21
C VAL A 78 -1.79 17.80 4.85
N LEU A 79 -0.57 18.22 4.56
CA LEU A 79 0.20 17.73 3.42
C LEU A 79 1.09 16.59 3.90
N LEU A 80 0.96 15.44 3.25
CA LEU A 80 1.76 14.27 3.50
C LEU A 80 2.67 14.07 2.30
N HIS A 81 3.95 13.85 2.57
CA HIS A 81 4.95 13.60 1.55
C HIS A 81 5.54 12.20 1.69
N THR A 82 5.77 11.54 0.55
CA THR A 82 6.39 10.21 0.49
C THR A 82 7.72 10.29 -0.21
N ARG A 83 8.75 9.82 0.46
CA ARG A 83 10.07 9.60 -0.15
C ARG A 83 10.17 8.18 -0.66
N ILE A 84 10.62 8.04 -1.89
CA ILE A 84 10.79 6.78 -2.58
C ILE A 84 12.29 6.45 -2.65
N TYR A 85 12.66 5.24 -2.26
CA TYR A 85 14.03 4.77 -2.31
C TYR A 85 14.16 3.49 -3.13
N PRO A 86 15.23 3.34 -3.92
CA PRO A 86 16.27 4.34 -4.16
C PRO A 86 15.73 5.52 -4.99
N MET A 87 16.44 6.65 -4.99
CA MET A 87 15.97 7.86 -5.69
C MET A 87 15.93 7.69 -7.21
N GLU A 88 16.75 6.79 -7.73
CA GLU A 88 16.80 6.39 -9.15
C GLU A 88 15.75 5.35 -9.54
N ALA A 89 14.83 5.00 -8.66
CA ALA A 89 13.75 4.05 -8.97
C ALA A 89 13.01 4.47 -10.25
N THR A 90 12.90 3.51 -11.18
CA THR A 90 12.42 3.76 -12.55
C THR A 90 10.91 4.03 -12.57
N ASP A 91 10.14 3.25 -11.78
CA ASP A 91 8.70 3.42 -11.65
C ASP A 91 8.36 3.93 -10.25
N ARG A 92 7.98 5.19 -10.19
CA ARG A 92 7.68 5.91 -8.95
C ARG A 92 6.19 6.07 -8.68
N LYS A 93 5.34 5.43 -9.48
CA LYS A 93 3.90 5.54 -9.33
C LYS A 93 3.43 4.95 -8.00
N LEU A 94 2.64 5.72 -7.28
CA LEU A 94 2.08 5.37 -5.98
C LEU A 94 0.56 5.20 -6.06
N LEU A 95 0.03 4.35 -5.21
CA LEU A 95 -1.39 4.21 -4.91
C LEU A 95 -1.64 4.63 -3.46
N TRP A 96 -2.64 5.46 -3.28
CA TRP A 96 -3.04 5.99 -1.99
C TRP A 96 -4.42 5.50 -1.60
N SER A 97 -4.61 5.26 -0.32
CA SER A 97 -5.91 4.92 0.23
C SER A 97 -6.08 5.43 1.65
N ILE A 98 -7.31 5.78 2.00
CA ILE A 98 -7.73 6.09 3.37
C ILE A 98 -8.65 4.96 3.84
N THR A 99 -8.28 4.32 4.92
CA THR A 99 -9.02 3.18 5.49
C THR A 99 -9.22 3.35 6.99
N ASP A 100 -10.13 2.59 7.56
CA ASP A 100 -10.18 2.33 8.99
C ASP A 100 -9.14 1.27 9.41
N ALA A 101 -9.12 0.93 10.68
CA ALA A 101 -8.21 -0.10 11.23
C ALA A 101 -8.46 -1.50 10.66
N SER A 102 -9.62 -1.74 10.07
CA SER A 102 -9.99 -3.02 9.43
C SER A 102 -9.63 -3.05 7.94
N GLY A 103 -9.10 -1.95 7.40
CA GLY A 103 -8.75 -1.82 5.98
C GLY A 103 -9.93 -1.45 5.08
N ILE A 104 -11.09 -1.09 5.65
CA ILE A 104 -12.27 -0.64 4.91
C ILE A 104 -12.13 0.85 4.61
N PRO A 105 -12.51 1.34 3.40
CA PRO A 105 -12.46 2.76 3.08
C PRO A 105 -13.16 3.61 4.14
N SER A 106 -12.48 4.62 4.66
CA SER A 106 -12.97 5.48 5.73
C SER A 106 -13.50 6.80 5.19
N PRO A 107 -14.71 7.24 5.57
CA PRO A 107 -15.27 8.54 5.19
C PRO A 107 -14.79 9.69 6.07
N VAL A 108 -13.97 9.42 7.10
CA VAL A 108 -13.50 10.40 8.09
C VAL A 108 -12.66 11.50 7.46
N ALA A 109 -11.98 11.22 6.36
CA ALA A 109 -11.16 12.17 5.65
C ALA A 109 -11.26 12.00 4.13
N LYS A 110 -10.81 13.02 3.40
CA LYS A 110 -10.67 13.02 1.94
C LYS A 110 -9.21 13.12 1.55
N LEU A 111 -8.86 12.45 0.47
CA LEU A 111 -7.54 12.44 -0.12
C LEU A 111 -7.56 13.13 -1.48
N GLU A 112 -6.56 13.95 -1.74
CA GLU A 112 -6.29 14.61 -3.01
C GLU A 112 -4.81 14.43 -3.34
N GLU A 113 -4.52 13.77 -4.47
CA GLU A 113 -3.16 13.61 -4.95
C GLU A 113 -2.65 14.93 -5.54
N LEU A 114 -1.39 15.27 -5.29
CA LEU A 114 -0.76 16.46 -5.85
C LEU A 114 0.00 16.12 -7.12
N GLU A 115 0.33 17.16 -7.91
CA GLU A 115 0.93 17.01 -9.23
C GLU A 115 2.32 16.37 -9.22
N ASP A 116 3.03 16.41 -8.07
CA ASP A 116 4.34 15.78 -7.93
C ASP A 116 4.30 14.25 -7.87
N GLY A 117 3.10 13.65 -7.71
CA GLY A 117 2.90 12.21 -7.60
C GLY A 117 3.46 11.56 -6.32
N GLU A 118 4.09 12.35 -5.44
CA GLU A 118 4.72 11.88 -4.20
C GLU A 118 4.11 12.53 -2.95
N SER A 119 3.24 13.51 -3.14
CA SER A 119 2.55 14.22 -2.07
C SER A 119 1.04 14.13 -2.22
N ILE A 120 0.37 14.12 -1.07
CA ILE A 120 -1.10 14.18 -1.01
C ILE A 120 -1.54 15.21 0.00
N ARG A 121 -2.72 15.77 -0.24
CA ARG A 121 -3.48 16.53 0.75
C ARG A 121 -4.52 15.64 1.38
N ILE A 122 -4.55 15.64 2.71
CA ILE A 122 -5.57 14.94 3.49
C ILE A 122 -6.39 15.99 4.21
N THR A 123 -7.71 15.98 4.00
CA THR A 123 -8.65 16.92 4.62
C THR A 123 -9.60 16.16 5.52
N GLY A 124 -9.69 16.55 6.78
CA GLY A 124 -10.64 16.01 7.76
C GLY A 124 -12.08 16.36 7.38
N VAL A 125 -12.99 15.42 7.54
CA VAL A 125 -14.43 15.57 7.21
C VAL A 125 -15.29 15.40 8.45
N SER A 126 -14.97 14.44 9.30
CA SER A 126 -15.73 14.13 10.52
C SER A 126 -14.82 13.54 11.57
N ASP A 127 -15.24 13.62 12.84
CA ASP A 127 -14.46 13.05 13.93
C ASP A 127 -14.28 11.55 13.77
N GLY A 128 -13.08 11.09 14.08
CA GLY A 128 -12.72 9.67 14.00
C GLY A 128 -11.24 9.43 13.71
N SER A 129 -10.86 8.17 13.72
CA SER A 129 -9.52 7.72 13.37
C SER A 129 -9.52 7.09 11.99
N PHE A 130 -8.42 7.25 11.27
CA PHE A 130 -8.22 6.63 9.96
C PHE A 130 -6.74 6.37 9.71
N GLN A 131 -6.48 5.54 8.74
CA GLN A 131 -5.13 5.19 8.28
C GLN A 131 -4.93 5.65 6.85
N VAL A 132 -3.81 6.26 6.58
CA VAL A 132 -3.36 6.55 5.22
C VAL A 132 -2.34 5.51 4.82
N ARG A 133 -2.62 4.81 3.75
CA ARG A 133 -1.74 3.79 3.18
C ARG A 133 -1.25 4.25 1.81
N CYS A 134 0.06 4.16 1.62
CA CYS A 134 0.74 4.34 0.34
C CYS A 134 1.34 3.03 -0.12
N MET A 135 1.20 2.70 -1.39
CA MET A 135 1.69 1.45 -1.96
C MET A 135 2.25 1.69 -3.36
N THR A 136 3.32 0.97 -3.70
CA THR A 136 3.88 1.01 -5.06
C THR A 136 3.00 0.31 -6.08
N CYS A 137 3.00 0.81 -7.32
CA CYS A 137 2.33 0.23 -8.49
C CYS A 137 3.30 -0.48 -9.45
N ASN A 138 4.48 -0.80 -9.01
CA ASN A 138 5.60 -1.21 -9.87
C ASN A 138 5.45 -2.57 -10.56
N GLY A 139 4.25 -3.06 -10.78
CA GLY A 139 3.97 -4.24 -11.61
C GLY A 139 4.51 -5.57 -11.13
N THR A 140 5.28 -5.62 -10.03
CA THR A 140 5.63 -6.89 -9.41
C THR A 140 4.48 -7.37 -8.55
N THR A 141 3.93 -8.50 -8.89
CA THR A 141 2.83 -9.12 -8.13
C THR A 141 3.26 -9.56 -6.73
N ASN A 142 4.55 -9.73 -6.47
CA ASN A 142 5.04 -10.41 -5.28
C ASN A 142 5.60 -9.49 -4.20
N ILE A 143 6.06 -8.29 -4.54
CA ILE A 143 6.66 -7.37 -3.57
C ILE A 143 6.15 -5.96 -3.82
N LYS A 144 5.12 -5.57 -3.06
CA LYS A 144 4.68 -4.19 -2.99
C LYS A 144 5.31 -3.54 -1.77
N MET A 145 5.94 -2.39 -1.96
CA MET A 145 6.34 -1.57 -0.83
C MET A 145 5.11 -0.84 -0.33
N ILE A 146 4.89 -0.93 0.97
CA ILE A 146 3.75 -0.31 1.65
C ILE A 146 4.28 0.52 2.80
N SER A 147 3.76 1.73 2.93
CA SER A 147 3.94 2.57 4.11
C SER A 147 2.57 3.03 4.61
N GLN A 148 2.42 3.19 5.92
CA GLN A 148 1.16 3.53 6.56
C GLN A 148 1.38 4.51 7.70
N LEU A 149 0.46 5.46 7.84
CA LEU A 149 0.41 6.41 8.97
C LEU A 149 -1.01 6.47 9.52
N ASP A 150 -1.10 6.56 10.85
CA ASP A 150 -2.37 6.71 11.56
C ASP A 150 -2.66 8.17 11.83
N PHE A 151 -3.90 8.57 11.59
CA PHE A 151 -4.40 9.93 11.78
C PHE A 151 -5.67 9.94 12.61
N ALA A 152 -5.96 11.10 13.20
CA ALA A 152 -7.22 11.38 13.87
C ALA A 152 -7.78 12.73 13.42
N VAL A 153 -9.10 12.83 13.35
CA VAL A 153 -9.86 14.05 13.18
C VAL A 153 -10.64 14.31 14.45
N GLU A 154 -10.55 15.52 14.99
CA GLU A 154 -11.21 15.91 16.24
C GLU A 154 -11.84 17.30 16.11
N GLY A 155 -13.06 17.44 16.62
CA GLY A 155 -13.79 18.72 16.66
C GLY A 155 -14.46 19.14 15.37
N MET A 156 -14.46 18.29 14.32
CA MET A 156 -15.20 18.53 13.08
C MET A 156 -16.68 18.13 13.18
N GLY A 157 -17.02 17.40 14.26
CA GLY A 157 -18.34 16.80 14.45
C GLY A 157 -18.54 15.53 13.65
N HIS A 158 -19.65 14.87 13.90
CA HIS A 158 -20.05 13.72 13.10
C HIS A 158 -20.80 14.19 11.85
N PRO A 159 -20.69 13.50 10.71
CA PRO A 159 -21.54 13.81 9.58
C PRO A 159 -22.98 13.72 10.06
N ASN A 160 -23.78 14.74 9.77
CA ASN A 160 -25.17 14.84 10.20
C ASN A 160 -25.90 13.51 9.93
N VAL A 161 -25.88 12.64 10.90
CA VAL A 161 -26.93 11.65 11.04
C VAL A 161 -28.16 12.49 11.30
N LYS A 162 -29.06 12.65 10.33
CA LYS A 162 -30.36 13.31 10.52
C LYS A 162 -30.91 12.72 11.78
N GLY A 163 -30.92 13.54 12.87
CA GLY A 163 -31.26 13.06 14.18
C GLY A 163 -32.64 12.43 14.13
N TYR A 164 -32.70 11.16 14.41
CA TYR A 164 -33.96 10.58 14.88
C TYR A 164 -34.21 11.19 16.24
N LEU A 165 -35.14 12.14 16.28
CA LEU A 165 -35.73 12.62 17.52
C LEU A 165 -36.38 11.39 18.20
N TRP A 166 -35.67 10.86 19.20
CA TRP A 166 -36.29 9.91 20.12
C TRP A 166 -37.23 10.71 21.02
N TYR A 167 -38.51 10.65 20.75
CA TYR A 167 -39.51 11.09 21.72
C TYR A 167 -39.51 10.07 22.85
N VAL A 168 -38.99 10.45 24.00
CA VAL A 168 -39.22 9.72 25.24
C VAL A 168 -40.60 10.15 25.77
N TYR A 169 -41.57 9.25 25.77
CA TYR A 169 -42.82 9.43 26.46
C TYR A 169 -42.67 9.06 27.93
#